data_e1c0246daf2cea028595cd0d5ac4f316
#
_entry.id   e1c0246daf2cea028595cd0d5ac4f316
#
_cell.length_a   1.000
_cell.length_b   1.000
_cell.length_c   1.000
_cell.angle_alpha   90.00
_cell.angle_beta   90.00
_cell.angle_gamma   90.00
#
_symmetry.space_group_name_H-M   'P 1'
#
loop_
_entity.id
_entity.type
_entity.pdbx_description
1 polymer ?
#
loop_
_entity_poly.entity_id
_entity_poly.type
_entity_poly.pdbx_seq_one_letter_code
_entity_poly.pdbx_strand_id
1 'polypeptide(L)'
;MRTIAVIGKNFGDEGKGFTCSRLASSLKKSLIIKHNGGGQAGHTVEDPEGKWRFIHHQIGAGAEYHVPTLFADSFMPDLFQLGKEVKDFTELFGFQPILYSEKNARITTIDDVLLNMGAELARGKNRHGSCGMGIEECVQRNAAGYGITVEELATWSNQDLLDRLKQIRKEYTGRRIKILGIQAPASSKAMKQSNIRNPSTASTASTSSNPTNSSTFSNLSNPYYEMLNNETVLENFVEEVKENVKLLTLVDADRKWLEQFQHLIFETGQGLLLDQDYETYAPHLTSSKTGIHNTAIFLDKRGLSLDEAIYVTRPYVTRHGNGPLPCEMDRSELPGVGEDLTNQPNEWQGTLRYAKHESLEAFFAPVLRDRDSVNCLERMGETKRPDLPKLAILVTQLSETGNQLYFDEGNIPFETIQKAGEELGISCVKDIGG
;
A
#
# COMPACT_ATOMS: atom_id res chain seq x y z
N MET A 1 -1.97 -7.09 -26.92
CA MET A 1 -2.23 -6.76 -25.50
C MET A 1 -1.06 -5.90 -25.04
N ARG A 2 -1.32 -4.70 -24.53
CA ARG A 2 -0.30 -3.77 -24.02
C ARG A 2 -0.24 -3.87 -22.49
N THR A 3 0.96 -3.86 -21.93
CA THR A 3 1.22 -4.02 -20.50
C THR A 3 1.91 -2.77 -19.96
N ILE A 4 1.35 -2.18 -18.89
CA ILE A 4 1.79 -0.90 -18.34
C ILE A 4 1.91 -1.06 -16.82
N ALA A 5 3.06 -0.70 -16.24
CA ALA A 5 3.21 -0.60 -14.79
C ALA A 5 3.20 0.87 -14.37
N VAL A 6 2.42 1.19 -13.33
CA VAL A 6 2.35 2.52 -12.71
C VAL A 6 2.96 2.44 -11.33
N ILE A 7 4.10 3.11 -11.13
CA ILE A 7 5.00 2.95 -9.99
C ILE A 7 5.26 4.31 -9.34
N GLY A 8 5.25 4.40 -8.01
CA GLY A 8 5.69 5.60 -7.30
C GLY A 8 7.21 5.72 -7.31
N LYS A 9 7.72 6.86 -7.75
CA LYS A 9 9.16 7.07 -7.92
C LYS A 9 9.91 7.19 -6.59
N ASN A 10 9.29 7.80 -5.58
CA ASN A 10 9.93 8.10 -4.29
C ASN A 10 9.30 7.28 -3.15
N PHE A 11 8.65 7.92 -2.17
CA PHE A 11 8.07 7.27 -0.97
C PHE A 11 6.57 6.98 -1.06
N GLY A 12 5.92 7.23 -2.19
CA GLY A 12 4.47 7.14 -2.37
C GLY A 12 3.80 8.52 -2.39
N ASP A 13 2.47 8.55 -2.49
CA ASP A 13 1.65 9.77 -2.53
C ASP A 13 1.94 10.70 -3.71
N GLU A 14 2.33 10.11 -4.85
CA GLU A 14 2.73 10.85 -6.05
C GLU A 14 1.64 10.94 -7.13
N GLY A 15 0.44 10.37 -6.89
CA GLY A 15 -0.67 10.41 -7.86
C GLY A 15 -0.80 9.13 -8.71
N LYS A 16 -0.31 7.99 -8.25
CA LYS A 16 -0.45 6.68 -8.94
C LYS A 16 -1.89 6.31 -9.23
N GLY A 17 -2.78 6.44 -8.24
CA GLY A 17 -4.20 6.14 -8.40
C GLY A 17 -4.83 6.99 -9.50
N PHE A 18 -4.59 8.29 -9.48
CA PHE A 18 -5.04 9.21 -10.53
C PHE A 18 -4.52 8.81 -11.91
N THR A 19 -3.24 8.43 -12.02
CA THR A 19 -2.64 7.94 -13.27
C THR A 19 -3.30 6.66 -13.76
N CYS A 20 -3.53 5.67 -12.87
CA CYS A 20 -4.22 4.42 -13.20
C CYS A 20 -5.66 4.68 -13.67
N SER A 21 -6.41 5.52 -12.95
CA SER A 21 -7.77 5.92 -13.28
C SER A 21 -7.85 6.58 -14.68
N ARG A 22 -6.94 7.49 -15.00
CA ARG A 22 -6.87 8.12 -16.34
C ARG A 22 -6.53 7.13 -17.45
N LEU A 23 -5.60 6.22 -17.22
CA LEU A 23 -5.31 5.14 -18.17
C LEU A 23 -6.55 4.27 -18.36
N ALA A 24 -7.20 3.89 -17.27
CA ALA A 24 -8.42 3.08 -17.30
C ALA A 24 -9.57 3.75 -18.06
N SER A 25 -9.79 5.05 -17.88
CA SER A 25 -10.82 5.80 -18.58
C SER A 25 -10.57 5.94 -20.09
N SER A 26 -9.30 5.99 -20.49
CA SER A 26 -8.90 6.22 -21.90
C SER A 26 -8.69 4.93 -22.69
N LEU A 27 -8.31 3.83 -22.03
CA LEU A 27 -7.96 2.56 -22.66
C LEU A 27 -9.13 1.57 -22.57
N LYS A 28 -9.57 1.05 -23.72
CA LYS A 28 -10.68 0.08 -23.77
C LYS A 28 -10.21 -1.32 -23.37
N LYS A 29 -11.12 -2.11 -22.75
CA LYS A 29 -10.87 -3.49 -22.33
C LYS A 29 -9.62 -3.61 -21.48
N SER A 30 -9.50 -2.75 -20.48
CA SER A 30 -8.41 -2.76 -19.51
C SER A 30 -8.70 -3.70 -18.33
N LEU A 31 -7.63 -4.15 -17.67
CA LEU A 31 -7.64 -4.84 -16.39
C LEU A 31 -6.63 -4.14 -15.47
N ILE A 32 -7.06 -3.75 -14.27
CA ILE A 32 -6.14 -3.29 -13.23
C ILE A 32 -5.64 -4.51 -12.45
N ILE A 33 -4.32 -4.61 -12.26
CA ILE A 33 -3.69 -5.71 -11.53
C ILE A 33 -3.01 -5.16 -10.28
N LYS A 34 -3.47 -5.58 -9.12
CA LYS A 34 -2.81 -5.36 -7.83
C LYS A 34 -1.82 -6.50 -7.62
N HIS A 35 -0.54 -6.19 -7.45
CA HIS A 35 0.53 -7.21 -7.54
C HIS A 35 1.58 -7.11 -6.44
N ASN A 36 1.47 -6.16 -5.51
CA ASN A 36 2.41 -6.02 -4.40
C ASN A 36 1.74 -5.49 -3.13
N GLY A 37 2.29 -5.82 -1.97
CA GLY A 37 1.71 -5.43 -0.69
C GLY A 37 0.32 -6.00 -0.49
N GLY A 38 -0.58 -5.20 0.03
CA GLY A 38 -1.99 -5.54 0.31
C GLY A 38 -2.84 -4.27 0.41
N GLY A 39 -3.84 -4.28 1.27
CA GLY A 39 -4.78 -3.16 1.46
C GLY A 39 -4.20 -1.88 2.10
N GLN A 40 -2.89 -1.84 2.40
CA GLN A 40 -2.27 -0.69 3.06
C GLN A 40 -2.06 0.53 2.15
N ALA A 41 -2.08 0.38 0.84
CA ALA A 41 -1.99 1.51 -0.08
C ALA A 41 -3.32 2.26 -0.13
N GLY A 42 -3.29 3.59 -0.15
CA GLY A 42 -4.46 4.43 -0.40
C GLY A 42 -4.22 5.27 -1.65
N HIS A 43 -4.99 5.01 -2.71
CA HIS A 43 -4.88 5.73 -3.97
C HIS A 43 -6.12 6.60 -4.17
N THR A 44 -5.99 7.87 -3.87
CA THR A 44 -7.11 8.81 -4.02
C THR A 44 -7.33 9.17 -5.49
N VAL A 45 -8.58 9.08 -5.91
CA VAL A 45 -9.07 9.56 -7.20
C VAL A 45 -10.21 10.53 -6.94
N GLU A 46 -10.18 11.65 -7.65
CA GLU A 46 -11.20 12.69 -7.58
C GLU A 46 -11.75 12.95 -8.98
N ASP A 47 -13.04 13.20 -9.05
CA ASP A 47 -13.67 13.69 -10.28
C ASP A 47 -13.11 15.07 -10.65
N PRO A 48 -12.72 15.33 -11.90
CA PRO A 48 -12.22 16.65 -12.32
C PRO A 48 -13.17 17.82 -12.02
N GLU A 49 -14.47 17.56 -11.92
CA GLU A 49 -15.49 18.55 -11.56
C GLU A 49 -15.82 18.57 -10.05
N GLY A 50 -15.09 17.78 -9.24
CA GLY A 50 -15.27 17.73 -7.78
C GLY A 50 -16.56 17.04 -7.32
N LYS A 51 -17.22 16.26 -8.18
CA LYS A 51 -18.49 15.60 -7.86
C LYS A 51 -18.35 14.45 -6.88
N TRP A 52 -17.23 13.75 -6.92
CA TRP A 52 -16.93 12.62 -6.06
C TRP A 52 -15.43 12.52 -5.79
N ARG A 53 -15.13 11.81 -4.71
CA ARG A 53 -13.77 11.44 -4.30
C ARG A 53 -13.82 10.06 -3.67
N PHE A 54 -12.89 9.19 -4.08
CA PHE A 54 -12.77 7.84 -3.52
C PHE A 54 -11.31 7.46 -3.27
N ILE A 55 -11.06 6.74 -2.18
CA ILE A 55 -9.74 6.23 -1.84
C ILE A 55 -9.74 4.72 -2.12
N HIS A 56 -9.07 4.34 -3.20
CA HIS A 56 -8.88 2.96 -3.60
C HIS A 56 -7.77 2.31 -2.77
N HIS A 57 -8.09 1.31 -1.99
CA HIS A 57 -7.10 0.49 -1.29
C HIS A 57 -6.81 -0.79 -2.05
N GLN A 58 -7.81 -1.64 -2.18
CA GLN A 58 -7.73 -2.93 -2.85
C GLN A 58 -8.44 -2.92 -4.20
N ILE A 59 -9.57 -2.25 -4.30
CA ILE A 59 -10.23 -1.98 -5.59
C ILE A 59 -9.27 -1.14 -6.43
N GLY A 60 -9.01 -1.56 -7.68
CA GLY A 60 -8.12 -0.83 -8.59
C GLY A 60 -8.66 0.54 -8.98
N ALA A 61 -7.78 1.54 -9.04
CA ALA A 61 -8.13 2.89 -9.49
C ALA A 61 -8.46 2.86 -10.99
N GLY A 62 -9.72 3.01 -11.31
CA GLY A 62 -10.32 2.78 -12.63
C GLY A 62 -11.60 1.95 -12.57
N ALA A 63 -11.89 1.34 -11.41
CA ALA A 63 -13.14 0.60 -11.21
C ALA A 63 -14.38 1.48 -11.38
N GLU A 64 -14.27 2.77 -11.14
CA GLU A 64 -15.30 3.79 -11.39
C GLU A 64 -15.70 3.91 -12.87
N TYR A 65 -14.85 3.42 -13.78
CA TYR A 65 -15.12 3.28 -15.22
C TYR A 65 -15.45 1.83 -15.61
N HIS A 66 -15.91 1.00 -14.68
CA HIS A 66 -16.21 -0.43 -14.88
C HIS A 66 -15.01 -1.28 -15.32
N VAL A 67 -13.78 -0.81 -15.04
CA VAL A 67 -12.58 -1.61 -15.30
C VAL A 67 -12.40 -2.61 -14.15
N PRO A 68 -12.30 -3.93 -14.44
CA PRO A 68 -12.15 -4.94 -13.41
C PRO A 68 -10.76 -4.86 -12.74
N THR A 69 -10.71 -5.37 -11.51
CA THR A 69 -9.48 -5.53 -10.72
C THR A 69 -9.13 -7.01 -10.61
N LEU A 70 -7.84 -7.35 -10.74
CA LEU A 70 -7.27 -8.66 -10.44
C LEU A 70 -6.30 -8.56 -9.27
N PHE A 71 -6.49 -9.38 -8.25
CA PHE A 71 -5.49 -9.65 -7.21
C PHE A 71 -4.56 -10.75 -7.68
N ALA A 72 -3.31 -10.41 -8.02
CA ALA A 72 -2.28 -11.38 -8.38
C ALA A 72 -1.84 -12.21 -7.15
N ASP A 73 -1.19 -13.37 -7.37
CA ASP A 73 -0.69 -14.25 -6.32
C ASP A 73 0.31 -13.58 -5.34
N SER A 74 0.94 -12.51 -5.78
CA SER A 74 1.88 -11.68 -5.01
C SER A 74 1.21 -10.53 -4.22
N PHE A 75 -0.10 -10.30 -4.39
CA PHE A 75 -0.88 -9.36 -3.59
C PHE A 75 -1.48 -10.08 -2.38
N MET A 76 -1.52 -9.43 -1.23
CA MET A 76 -2.07 -9.97 0.02
C MET A 76 -3.39 -9.27 0.37
N PRO A 77 -4.53 -9.76 -0.13
CA PRO A 77 -5.81 -9.11 0.13
C PRO A 77 -6.21 -9.22 1.61
N ASP A 78 -6.72 -8.11 2.15
CA ASP A 78 -7.39 -8.04 3.44
C ASP A 78 -8.90 -8.10 3.19
N LEU A 79 -9.47 -9.31 3.26
CA LEU A 79 -10.88 -9.51 2.97
C LEU A 79 -11.80 -8.95 4.06
N PHE A 80 -11.28 -8.70 5.26
CA PHE A 80 -12.05 -8.02 6.30
C PHE A 80 -12.32 -6.56 5.92
N GLN A 81 -11.30 -5.85 5.41
CA GLN A 81 -11.44 -4.47 4.96
C GLN A 81 -12.11 -4.35 3.58
N LEU A 82 -11.96 -5.37 2.72
CA LEU A 82 -12.51 -5.36 1.36
C LEU A 82 -14.03 -5.20 1.35
N GLY A 83 -14.73 -5.85 2.26
CA GLY A 83 -16.20 -5.74 2.37
C GLY A 83 -16.66 -4.30 2.56
N LYS A 84 -15.98 -3.57 3.45
CA LYS A 84 -16.26 -2.15 3.68
C LYS A 84 -15.95 -1.31 2.44
N GLU A 85 -14.79 -1.52 1.81
CA GLU A 85 -14.39 -0.77 0.61
C GLU A 85 -15.38 -0.98 -0.54
N VAL A 86 -15.83 -2.22 -0.78
CA VAL A 86 -16.85 -2.54 -1.80
C VAL A 86 -18.18 -1.88 -1.47
N LYS A 87 -18.59 -1.85 -0.21
CA LYS A 87 -19.80 -1.17 0.23
C LYS A 87 -19.72 0.32 -0.05
N ASP A 88 -18.65 0.99 0.42
CA ASP A 88 -18.43 2.42 0.24
C ASP A 88 -18.38 2.78 -1.27
N PHE A 89 -17.72 1.95 -2.09
CA PHE A 89 -17.67 2.10 -3.55
C PHE A 89 -19.07 1.99 -4.17
N THR A 90 -19.84 0.97 -3.78
CA THR A 90 -21.18 0.72 -4.33
C THR A 90 -22.15 1.83 -3.97
N GLU A 91 -22.09 2.35 -2.74
CA GLU A 91 -22.89 3.49 -2.30
C GLU A 91 -22.57 4.76 -3.10
N LEU A 92 -21.31 5.00 -3.42
CA LEU A 92 -20.89 6.20 -4.15
C LEU A 92 -21.20 6.12 -5.65
N PHE A 93 -20.93 4.99 -6.30
CA PHE A 93 -21.02 4.86 -7.76
C PHE A 93 -22.30 4.16 -8.26
N GLY A 94 -23.07 3.53 -7.38
CA GLY A 94 -24.35 2.89 -7.71
C GLY A 94 -24.21 1.49 -8.37
N PHE A 95 -23.01 0.90 -8.40
CA PHE A 95 -22.76 -0.45 -8.88
C PHE A 95 -21.61 -1.12 -8.13
N GLN A 96 -21.57 -2.46 -8.15
CA GLN A 96 -20.47 -3.20 -7.53
C GLN A 96 -19.24 -3.27 -8.43
N PRO A 97 -18.02 -3.15 -7.88
CA PRO A 97 -16.80 -3.35 -8.64
C PRO A 97 -16.66 -4.82 -9.09
N ILE A 98 -16.03 -5.05 -10.23
CA ILE A 98 -15.73 -6.40 -10.74
C ILE A 98 -14.35 -6.80 -10.17
N LEU A 99 -14.33 -7.81 -9.31
CA LEU A 99 -13.13 -8.25 -8.61
C LEU A 99 -12.80 -9.70 -8.95
N TYR A 100 -11.59 -9.90 -9.44
CA TYR A 100 -10.97 -11.20 -9.67
C TYR A 100 -9.84 -11.44 -8.67
N SER A 101 -9.59 -12.69 -8.33
CA SER A 101 -8.40 -13.08 -7.56
C SER A 101 -7.78 -14.33 -8.14
N GLU A 102 -6.46 -14.37 -8.22
CA GLU A 102 -5.76 -15.63 -8.38
C GLU A 102 -5.99 -16.49 -7.13
N LYS A 103 -6.16 -17.79 -7.34
CA LYS A 103 -6.47 -18.78 -6.29
C LYS A 103 -5.41 -18.79 -5.18
N ASN A 104 -4.14 -18.64 -5.57
CA ASN A 104 -2.98 -18.73 -4.68
C ASN A 104 -2.64 -17.41 -3.96
N ALA A 105 -3.36 -16.33 -4.21
CA ALA A 105 -3.19 -15.10 -3.45
C ALA A 105 -3.40 -15.38 -1.95
N ARG A 106 -2.48 -14.91 -1.09
CA ARG A 106 -2.50 -15.22 0.34
C ARG A 106 -3.08 -14.08 1.13
N ILE A 107 -4.10 -14.37 1.93
CA ILE A 107 -4.84 -13.35 2.68
C ILE A 107 -4.05 -12.81 3.87
N THR A 108 -4.27 -11.53 4.19
CA THR A 108 -3.95 -10.96 5.48
C THR A 108 -5.00 -11.41 6.51
N THR A 109 -4.57 -11.82 7.71
CA THR A 109 -5.46 -12.23 8.78
C THR A 109 -5.55 -11.18 9.88
N ILE A 110 -6.58 -11.27 10.72
CA ILE A 110 -6.73 -10.36 11.86
C ILE A 110 -5.52 -10.42 12.81
N ASP A 111 -4.91 -11.59 12.97
CA ASP A 111 -3.74 -11.74 13.82
C ASP A 111 -2.52 -10.98 13.27
N ASP A 112 -2.33 -10.93 11.95
CA ASP A 112 -1.27 -10.13 11.31
C ASP A 112 -1.43 -8.64 11.64
N VAL A 113 -2.66 -8.14 11.55
CA VAL A 113 -3.01 -6.74 11.90
C VAL A 113 -2.76 -6.46 13.37
N LEU A 114 -3.27 -7.32 14.26
CA LEU A 114 -3.11 -7.16 15.72
C LEU A 114 -1.66 -7.28 16.18
N LEU A 115 -0.86 -8.15 15.57
CA LEU A 115 0.59 -8.26 15.83
C LEU A 115 1.31 -6.99 15.43
N ASN A 116 1.00 -6.44 14.25
CA ASN A 116 1.61 -5.20 13.78
C ASN A 116 1.27 -4.01 14.72
N MET A 117 -0.02 -3.83 15.02
CA MET A 117 -0.47 -2.78 15.94
C MET A 117 0.15 -2.94 17.34
N GLY A 118 0.17 -4.18 17.86
CA GLY A 118 0.75 -4.49 19.15
C GLY A 118 2.25 -4.21 19.21
N ALA A 119 2.98 -4.51 18.13
CA ALA A 119 4.40 -4.23 18.01
C ALA A 119 4.70 -2.73 17.97
N GLU A 120 3.92 -1.97 17.16
CA GLU A 120 4.07 -0.51 17.09
C GLU A 120 3.80 0.14 18.47
N LEU A 121 2.79 -0.33 19.19
CA LEU A 121 2.51 0.15 20.52
C LEU A 121 3.64 -0.21 21.51
N ALA A 122 4.19 -1.43 21.45
CA ALA A 122 5.29 -1.88 22.30
C ALA A 122 6.59 -1.08 22.07
N ARG A 123 6.84 -0.63 20.83
CA ARG A 123 8.00 0.24 20.49
C ARG A 123 7.90 1.65 21.06
N GLY A 124 6.72 2.13 21.40
CA GLY A 124 6.50 3.45 21.98
C GLY A 124 7.06 4.57 21.10
N LYS A 125 8.05 5.32 21.58
CA LYS A 125 8.69 6.42 20.81
C LYS A 125 9.53 5.94 19.62
N ASN A 126 9.90 4.66 19.59
CA ASN A 126 10.69 4.05 18.51
C ASN A 126 9.81 3.35 17.49
N ARG A 127 8.58 3.81 17.29
CA ARG A 127 7.67 3.29 16.26
C ARG A 127 8.32 3.38 14.89
N HIS A 128 8.12 2.35 14.06
CA HIS A 128 8.56 2.38 12.66
C HIS A 128 7.64 3.26 11.80
N GLY A 129 6.44 3.59 12.28
CA GLY A 129 5.45 4.37 11.55
C GLY A 129 4.74 3.55 10.48
N SER A 130 4.49 2.27 10.77
CA SER A 130 3.70 1.41 9.87
C SER A 130 2.24 1.86 9.85
N CYS A 131 1.54 1.56 8.77
CA CYS A 131 0.10 1.86 8.64
C CYS A 131 -0.82 0.98 9.50
N GLY A 132 -0.28 0.01 10.25
CA GLY A 132 -1.06 -0.88 11.12
C GLY A 132 -1.78 -2.02 10.38
N MET A 133 -1.56 -2.21 9.08
CA MET A 133 -2.30 -3.16 8.25
C MET A 133 -1.74 -4.59 8.22
N GLY A 134 -0.69 -4.88 8.99
CA GLY A 134 -0.19 -6.24 9.20
C GLY A 134 0.58 -6.88 8.04
N ILE A 135 1.00 -6.13 7.03
CA ILE A 135 1.62 -6.71 5.82
C ILE A 135 2.93 -7.45 6.14
N GLU A 136 3.81 -6.86 6.96
CA GLU A 136 5.04 -7.53 7.40
C GLU A 136 4.73 -8.84 8.10
N GLU A 137 3.78 -8.85 9.02
CA GLU A 137 3.40 -10.05 9.78
C GLU A 137 2.75 -11.10 8.87
N CYS A 138 1.98 -10.69 7.87
CA CYS A 138 1.45 -11.58 6.84
C CYS A 138 2.58 -12.23 6.03
N VAL A 139 3.58 -11.47 5.58
CA VAL A 139 4.76 -12.00 4.87
C VAL A 139 5.49 -13.02 5.74
N GLN A 140 5.78 -12.68 6.99
CA GLN A 140 6.49 -13.55 7.93
C GLN A 140 5.70 -14.84 8.22
N ARG A 141 4.38 -14.74 8.39
CA ARG A 141 3.49 -15.90 8.59
C ARG A 141 3.49 -16.82 7.36
N ASN A 142 3.38 -16.25 6.17
CA ASN A 142 3.43 -17.00 4.93
C ASN A 142 4.77 -17.70 4.73
N ALA A 143 5.90 -17.02 5.01
CA ALA A 143 7.25 -17.58 4.94
C ALA A 143 7.46 -18.73 5.93
N ALA A 144 6.80 -18.67 7.09
CA ALA A 144 6.83 -19.73 8.10
C ALA A 144 5.91 -20.94 7.78
N GLY A 145 5.23 -20.96 6.62
CA GLY A 145 4.37 -22.05 6.19
C GLY A 145 2.94 -22.03 6.77
N TYR A 146 2.52 -20.90 7.32
CA TYR A 146 1.17 -20.70 7.90
C TYR A 146 0.26 -19.84 6.99
N GLY A 147 0.55 -19.79 5.69
CA GLY A 147 -0.29 -19.08 4.72
C GLY A 147 -1.70 -19.66 4.63
N ILE A 148 -2.65 -18.83 4.24
CA ILE A 148 -4.01 -19.20 3.85
C ILE A 148 -4.27 -18.52 2.52
N THR A 149 -4.64 -19.29 1.50
CA THR A 149 -4.94 -18.79 0.16
C THR A 149 -6.41 -18.36 0.05
N VAL A 150 -6.71 -17.55 -0.96
CA VAL A 150 -8.08 -17.16 -1.26
C VAL A 150 -8.93 -18.40 -1.67
N GLU A 151 -8.33 -19.39 -2.37
CA GLU A 151 -9.03 -20.63 -2.71
C GLU A 151 -9.38 -21.45 -1.47
N GLU A 152 -8.45 -21.62 -0.53
CA GLU A 152 -8.72 -22.29 0.75
C GLU A 152 -9.81 -21.56 1.53
N LEU A 153 -9.75 -20.25 1.60
CA LEU A 153 -10.77 -19.44 2.25
C LEU A 153 -12.15 -19.62 1.58
N ALA A 154 -12.21 -19.67 0.25
CA ALA A 154 -13.46 -19.86 -0.47
C ALA A 154 -14.07 -21.26 -0.28
N THR A 155 -13.22 -22.29 -0.20
CA THR A 155 -13.66 -23.72 -0.20
C THR A 155 -13.86 -24.32 1.18
N TRP A 156 -13.08 -23.89 2.19
CA TRP A 156 -13.19 -24.42 3.55
C TRP A 156 -14.52 -24.03 4.20
N SER A 157 -14.99 -24.84 5.15
CA SER A 157 -16.10 -24.43 6.02
C SER A 157 -15.64 -23.35 7.02
N ASN A 158 -16.59 -22.66 7.66
CA ASN A 158 -16.27 -21.71 8.73
C ASN A 158 -15.50 -22.42 9.86
N GLN A 159 -15.87 -23.66 10.17
CA GLN A 159 -15.22 -24.45 11.23
C GLN A 159 -13.77 -24.80 10.85
N ASP A 160 -13.52 -25.26 9.62
CA ASP A 160 -12.16 -25.60 9.16
C ASP A 160 -11.26 -24.38 9.18
N LEU A 161 -11.75 -23.21 8.75
CA LEU A 161 -11.01 -21.97 8.79
C LEU A 161 -10.72 -21.53 10.24
N LEU A 162 -11.72 -21.62 11.14
CA LEU A 162 -11.56 -21.30 12.54
C LEU A 162 -10.51 -22.19 13.21
N ASP A 163 -10.57 -23.50 12.96
CA ASP A 163 -9.63 -24.47 13.51
C ASP A 163 -8.21 -24.21 12.99
N ARG A 164 -8.06 -23.87 11.72
CA ARG A 164 -6.77 -23.46 11.14
C ARG A 164 -6.23 -22.21 11.79
N LEU A 165 -7.04 -21.18 11.99
CA LEU A 165 -6.62 -19.95 12.66
C LEU A 165 -6.23 -20.17 14.13
N LYS A 166 -6.97 -21.00 14.86
CA LYS A 166 -6.63 -21.43 16.23
C LYS A 166 -5.29 -22.19 16.26
N GLN A 167 -5.05 -23.06 15.30
CA GLN A 167 -3.76 -23.73 15.14
C GLN A 167 -2.63 -22.73 14.92
N ILE A 168 -2.81 -21.76 14.02
CA ILE A 168 -1.82 -20.70 13.75
C ILE A 168 -1.56 -19.88 15.02
N ARG A 169 -2.59 -19.51 15.78
CA ARG A 169 -2.42 -18.83 17.08
C ARG A 169 -1.54 -19.62 18.03
N LYS A 170 -1.79 -20.90 18.15
CA LYS A 170 -1.06 -21.79 19.06
C LYS A 170 0.41 -21.96 18.63
N GLU A 171 0.65 -22.22 17.35
CA GLU A 171 1.95 -22.66 16.85
C GLU A 171 2.86 -21.52 16.38
N TYR A 172 2.28 -20.41 15.89
CA TYR A 172 3.01 -19.29 15.32
C TYR A 172 2.80 -17.98 16.08
N THR A 173 1.55 -17.48 16.20
CA THR A 173 1.25 -16.17 16.80
C THR A 173 1.78 -16.04 18.21
N GLY A 174 1.67 -17.09 19.05
CA GLY A 174 2.20 -17.08 20.42
C GLY A 174 3.72 -16.89 20.51
N ARG A 175 4.48 -17.34 19.50
CA ARG A 175 5.92 -17.09 19.40
C ARG A 175 6.19 -15.67 18.91
N ARG A 176 5.42 -15.19 17.92
CA ARG A 176 5.56 -13.82 17.38
C ARG A 176 5.32 -12.75 18.43
N ILE A 177 4.28 -12.90 19.25
CA ILE A 177 3.98 -12.02 20.41
C ILE A 177 5.25 -11.79 21.27
N LYS A 178 5.98 -12.88 21.58
CA LYS A 178 7.21 -12.79 22.39
C LYS A 178 8.34 -12.07 21.67
N ILE A 179 8.54 -12.39 20.38
CA ILE A 179 9.59 -11.76 19.54
C ILE A 179 9.33 -10.25 19.40
N LEU A 180 8.09 -9.85 19.23
CA LEU A 180 7.68 -8.46 19.05
C LEU A 180 7.58 -7.67 20.37
N GLY A 181 7.79 -8.33 21.52
CA GLY A 181 7.71 -7.68 22.83
C GLY A 181 6.30 -7.23 23.22
N ILE A 182 5.26 -7.83 22.65
CA ILE A 182 3.87 -7.55 23.00
C ILE A 182 3.59 -8.21 24.36
N GLN A 183 3.45 -7.40 25.41
CA GLN A 183 3.35 -7.90 26.78
C GLN A 183 1.90 -8.05 27.24
N ALA A 184 1.66 -9.10 28.02
CA ALA A 184 0.45 -9.21 28.82
C ALA A 184 0.30 -7.99 29.75
N PRO A 185 -0.94 -7.57 30.06
CA PRO A 185 -1.15 -6.58 31.11
C PRO A 185 -0.46 -7.05 32.39
N ALA A 186 0.24 -6.12 33.04
CA ALA A 186 0.83 -6.42 34.35
C ALA A 186 -0.29 -6.96 35.24
N SER A 187 -0.13 -8.19 35.73
CA SER A 187 -1.17 -8.87 36.49
C SER A 187 -1.64 -7.99 37.65
N SER A 188 -2.83 -7.42 37.50
CA SER A 188 -3.47 -6.60 38.52
C SER A 188 -3.88 -7.48 39.68
N LYS A 189 -2.97 -7.77 40.62
CA LYS A 189 -3.36 -8.10 42.00
C LYS A 189 -3.98 -6.90 42.72
N ALA A 190 -4.18 -5.77 42.05
CA ALA A 190 -4.72 -4.55 42.63
C ALA A 190 -5.63 -3.81 41.66
N MET A 191 -6.78 -4.37 41.30
CA MET A 191 -7.96 -3.57 40.96
C MET A 191 -9.23 -4.40 41.13
N LYS A 192 -9.66 -4.50 42.36
CA LYS A 192 -11.06 -4.75 42.71
C LYS A 192 -11.81 -3.43 42.54
N GLN A 193 -12.82 -3.45 41.69
CA GLN A 193 -13.92 -2.51 41.59
C GLN A 193 -13.59 -1.08 41.11
N SER A 194 -13.84 -0.80 39.81
CA SER A 194 -14.50 0.45 39.44
C SER A 194 -15.30 0.24 38.12
N ASN A 195 -16.52 0.61 38.18
CA ASN A 195 -17.63 0.61 37.24
C ASN A 195 -17.28 0.81 35.75
N ILE A 196 -17.71 -0.14 34.94
CA ILE A 196 -17.85 0.00 33.49
C ILE A 196 -19.02 0.97 33.24
N ARG A 197 -18.73 2.16 32.75
CA ARG A 197 -19.72 3.04 32.08
C ARG A 197 -19.50 3.00 30.58
N ASN A 198 -20.53 2.64 29.85
CA ASN A 198 -20.60 2.71 28.40
C ASN A 198 -20.31 4.14 27.91
N PRO A 199 -19.50 4.34 26.87
CA PRO A 199 -19.39 5.63 26.21
C PRO A 199 -20.36 5.69 25.03
N SER A 200 -21.55 6.22 25.27
CA SER A 200 -22.38 6.84 24.23
C SER A 200 -22.38 8.34 24.47
N THR A 201 -22.20 9.12 23.40
CA THR A 201 -22.28 10.59 23.28
C THR A 201 -21.10 11.40 23.81
N ALA A 202 -20.30 11.96 22.89
CA ALA A 202 -19.48 13.13 23.17
C ALA A 202 -19.77 14.23 22.12
N SER A 203 -20.41 15.28 22.61
CA SER A 203 -20.50 16.58 21.94
C SER A 203 -19.34 17.47 22.39
N THR A 204 -18.80 18.19 21.42
CA THR A 204 -18.02 19.45 21.46
C THR A 204 -17.84 20.18 22.78
N ALA A 205 -16.56 20.48 23.14
CA ALA A 205 -16.14 21.77 23.72
C ALA A 205 -14.60 21.92 23.69
N SER A 206 -14.15 23.00 23.11
CA SER A 206 -12.78 23.53 23.11
C SER A 206 -12.35 23.98 24.50
N THR A 207 -11.11 23.69 24.94
CA THR A 207 -10.27 24.66 25.69
C THR A 207 -8.83 24.14 25.81
N SER A 208 -7.90 25.03 25.56
CA SER A 208 -6.45 24.91 25.68
C SER A 208 -5.97 24.67 27.13
N SER A 209 -5.07 23.71 27.31
CA SER A 209 -3.96 23.83 28.31
C SER A 209 -3.02 22.62 28.16
N ASN A 210 -1.73 22.88 27.90
CA ASN A 210 -0.65 21.91 28.01
C ASN A 210 -0.55 21.34 29.43
N PRO A 211 -0.29 20.03 29.55
CA PRO A 211 0.53 19.55 30.65
C PRO A 211 1.73 18.76 30.16
N THR A 212 2.91 19.32 30.34
CA THR A 212 4.17 18.58 30.52
C THR A 212 4.04 17.60 31.69
N ASN A 213 3.99 16.30 31.39
CA ASN A 213 4.38 15.27 32.36
C ASN A 213 4.75 13.97 31.61
N SER A 214 6.04 13.80 31.39
CA SER A 214 6.69 12.61 30.87
C SER A 214 6.97 11.64 32.03
N SER A 215 6.09 10.70 32.37
CA SER A 215 6.47 9.52 33.17
C SER A 215 5.35 8.51 33.48
N THR A 216 4.25 8.42 32.73
CA THR A 216 3.14 7.52 33.11
C THR A 216 2.73 6.51 32.05
N PHE A 217 3.47 6.32 30.96
CA PHE A 217 3.10 5.37 29.90
C PHE A 217 3.55 3.92 30.09
N SER A 218 4.23 3.58 31.20
CA SER A 218 4.82 2.25 31.40
C SER A 218 3.90 1.18 32.00
N ASN A 219 2.62 1.46 32.26
CA ASN A 219 1.70 0.52 32.94
C ASN A 219 0.37 0.30 32.22
N LEU A 220 0.19 0.77 30.98
CA LEU A 220 -1.00 0.46 30.20
C LEU A 220 -0.83 -0.91 29.53
N SER A 221 -1.78 -1.81 29.78
CA SER A 221 -1.86 -3.11 29.10
C SER A 221 -1.94 -2.88 27.59
N ASN A 222 -1.17 -3.66 26.83
CA ASN A 222 -1.28 -3.65 25.37
C ASN A 222 -2.64 -4.29 24.97
N PRO A 223 -3.64 -3.54 24.47
CA PRO A 223 -4.97 -4.06 24.20
C PRO A 223 -4.96 -5.16 23.12
N TYR A 224 -3.99 -5.11 22.22
CA TYR A 224 -3.83 -6.09 21.17
C TYR A 224 -3.41 -7.46 21.68
N TYR A 225 -2.72 -7.52 22.85
CA TYR A 225 -2.43 -8.78 23.52
C TYR A 225 -3.71 -9.50 23.93
N GLU A 226 -4.68 -8.81 24.48
CA GLU A 226 -5.96 -9.39 24.90
C GLU A 226 -6.76 -9.86 23.67
N MET A 227 -6.79 -9.07 22.60
CA MET A 227 -7.46 -9.45 21.35
C MET A 227 -6.84 -10.67 20.70
N LEU A 228 -5.50 -10.78 20.69
CA LEU A 228 -4.77 -11.94 20.17
C LEU A 228 -5.03 -13.23 20.96
N ASN A 229 -5.51 -13.14 22.19
CA ASN A 229 -5.87 -14.28 23.05
C ASN A 229 -7.39 -14.48 23.15
N ASN A 230 -8.21 -13.68 22.48
CA ASN A 230 -9.66 -13.79 22.48
C ASN A 230 -10.14 -14.58 21.26
N GLU A 231 -10.82 -15.72 21.50
CA GLU A 231 -11.35 -16.56 20.40
C GLU A 231 -12.49 -15.90 19.63
N THR A 232 -13.32 -15.09 20.29
CA THR A 232 -14.43 -14.37 19.64
C THR A 232 -13.94 -13.43 18.53
N VAL A 233 -12.71 -12.92 18.65
CA VAL A 233 -12.10 -12.12 17.57
C VAL A 233 -11.88 -12.95 16.31
N LEU A 234 -11.47 -14.23 16.45
CA LEU A 234 -11.35 -15.13 15.31
C LEU A 234 -12.72 -15.52 14.74
N GLU A 235 -13.70 -15.79 15.60
CA GLU A 235 -15.05 -16.16 15.17
C GLU A 235 -15.66 -15.05 14.32
N ASN A 236 -15.62 -13.80 14.80
CA ASN A 236 -16.10 -12.64 14.05
C ASN A 236 -15.33 -12.44 12.73
N PHE A 237 -14.01 -12.61 12.76
CA PHE A 237 -13.18 -12.51 11.57
C PHE A 237 -13.58 -13.57 10.53
N VAL A 238 -13.81 -14.83 10.96
CA VAL A 238 -14.23 -15.92 10.07
C VAL A 238 -15.55 -15.62 9.41
N GLU A 239 -16.56 -15.17 10.18
CA GLU A 239 -17.88 -14.83 9.64
C GLU A 239 -17.75 -13.75 8.55
N GLU A 240 -17.02 -12.68 8.82
CA GLU A 240 -16.86 -11.54 7.91
C GLU A 240 -16.09 -11.93 6.63
N VAL A 241 -14.93 -12.60 6.75
CA VAL A 241 -14.13 -12.93 5.55
C VAL A 241 -14.78 -14.01 4.69
N LYS A 242 -15.57 -14.91 5.27
CA LYS A 242 -16.35 -15.92 4.55
C LYS A 242 -17.49 -15.30 3.75
N GLU A 243 -18.05 -14.21 4.20
CA GLU A 243 -19.03 -13.44 3.42
C GLU A 243 -18.30 -12.64 2.31
N ASN A 244 -17.21 -11.97 2.66
CA ASN A 244 -16.50 -11.08 1.74
C ASN A 244 -15.75 -11.82 0.63
N VAL A 245 -15.33 -13.08 0.83
CA VAL A 245 -14.70 -13.85 -0.26
C VAL A 245 -15.65 -14.09 -1.43
N LYS A 246 -16.96 -14.04 -1.23
CA LYS A 246 -17.97 -14.16 -2.28
C LYS A 246 -17.99 -12.96 -3.24
N LEU A 247 -17.38 -11.84 -2.85
CA LEU A 247 -17.19 -10.67 -3.70
C LEU A 247 -16.16 -10.92 -4.81
N LEU A 248 -15.34 -11.98 -4.66
CA LEU A 248 -14.27 -12.32 -5.59
C LEU A 248 -14.69 -13.45 -6.53
N THR A 249 -14.37 -13.27 -7.81
CA THR A 249 -14.37 -14.37 -8.77
C THR A 249 -12.98 -14.95 -8.87
N LEU A 250 -12.80 -16.22 -8.49
CA LEU A 250 -11.51 -16.90 -8.56
C LEU A 250 -11.19 -17.29 -10.00
N VAL A 251 -9.97 -16.96 -10.43
CA VAL A 251 -9.50 -17.22 -11.79
C VAL A 251 -8.12 -17.87 -11.79
N ASP A 252 -7.84 -18.65 -12.81
CA ASP A 252 -6.48 -19.00 -13.20
C ASP A 252 -6.08 -17.95 -14.25
N ALA A 253 -5.45 -16.85 -13.82
CA ALA A 253 -5.11 -15.73 -14.67
C ALA A 253 -3.97 -16.10 -15.66
N ASP A 254 -4.14 -17.20 -16.41
CA ASP A 254 -3.23 -17.64 -17.44
C ASP A 254 -3.26 -16.71 -18.67
N ARG A 255 -2.34 -16.92 -19.61
CA ARG A 255 -2.26 -16.12 -20.83
C ARG A 255 -3.58 -16.07 -21.59
N LYS A 256 -4.26 -17.21 -21.72
CA LYS A 256 -5.52 -17.33 -22.47
C LYS A 256 -6.64 -16.50 -21.82
N TRP A 257 -6.71 -16.53 -20.48
CA TRP A 257 -7.67 -15.71 -19.73
C TRP A 257 -7.36 -14.22 -19.88
N LEU A 258 -6.08 -13.83 -19.85
CA LEU A 258 -5.65 -12.43 -20.02
C LEU A 258 -5.92 -11.89 -21.45
N GLU A 259 -5.96 -12.73 -22.49
CA GLU A 259 -6.19 -12.32 -23.87
C GLU A 259 -7.56 -11.67 -24.13
N GLN A 260 -8.52 -11.78 -23.20
CA GLN A 260 -9.78 -11.03 -23.26
C GLN A 260 -9.58 -9.51 -23.05
N PHE A 261 -8.47 -9.10 -22.45
CA PHE A 261 -8.12 -7.70 -22.22
C PHE A 261 -7.13 -7.20 -23.27
N GLN A 262 -7.27 -5.93 -23.64
CA GLN A 262 -6.34 -5.26 -24.55
C GLN A 262 -5.20 -4.58 -23.80
N HIS A 263 -5.45 -4.18 -22.54
CA HIS A 263 -4.49 -3.48 -21.70
C HIS A 263 -4.47 -4.09 -20.29
N LEU A 264 -3.24 -4.36 -19.81
CA LEU A 264 -3.00 -4.75 -18.42
C LEU A 264 -2.29 -3.57 -17.73
N ILE A 265 -2.90 -3.03 -16.69
CA ILE A 265 -2.37 -1.90 -15.91
C ILE A 265 -2.01 -2.43 -14.54
N PHE A 266 -0.72 -2.50 -14.25
CA PHE A 266 -0.20 -2.92 -12.94
C PHE A 266 -0.14 -1.71 -12.03
N GLU A 267 -1.02 -1.68 -11.04
CA GLU A 267 -1.11 -0.62 -10.05
C GLU A 267 -0.27 -0.98 -8.82
N THR A 268 0.87 -0.32 -8.67
CA THR A 268 1.83 -0.60 -7.60
C THR A 268 1.48 0.18 -6.33
N GLY A 269 1.50 -0.49 -5.19
CA GLY A 269 1.43 0.17 -3.87
C GLY A 269 2.78 0.77 -3.47
N GLN A 270 2.76 1.82 -2.66
CA GLN A 270 3.91 2.55 -2.15
C GLN A 270 4.79 3.20 -3.24
N GLY A 271 6.07 3.41 -2.96
CA GLY A 271 7.04 3.97 -3.88
C GLY A 271 8.39 3.26 -3.79
N LEU A 272 9.27 3.48 -4.80
CA LEU A 272 10.53 2.75 -4.95
C LEU A 272 11.44 2.86 -3.72
N LEU A 273 11.47 4.02 -3.07
CA LEU A 273 12.34 4.26 -1.90
C LEU A 273 11.85 3.57 -0.63
N LEU A 274 10.65 2.95 -0.68
CA LEU A 274 10.12 2.09 0.38
C LEU A 274 10.25 0.60 0.09
N ASP A 275 10.87 0.22 -1.05
CA ASP A 275 11.08 -1.18 -1.43
C ASP A 275 11.87 -1.92 -0.35
N GLN A 276 11.50 -3.18 -0.11
CA GLN A 276 12.14 -4.02 0.92
C GLN A 276 13.67 -4.13 0.79
N ASP A 277 14.23 -3.93 -0.39
CA ASP A 277 15.67 -4.01 -0.66
C ASP A 277 16.35 -2.63 -0.68
N TYR A 278 15.65 -1.56 -0.30
CA TYR A 278 16.24 -0.22 -0.25
C TYR A 278 16.85 0.06 1.13
N GLU A 279 17.93 -0.65 1.47
CA GLU A 279 18.57 -0.69 2.79
C GLU A 279 18.86 0.69 3.40
N THR A 280 19.10 1.72 2.55
CA THR A 280 19.34 3.11 2.98
C THR A 280 18.25 3.65 3.90
N TYR A 281 17.01 3.19 3.73
CA TYR A 281 15.86 3.67 4.50
C TYR A 281 15.35 2.68 5.56
N ALA A 282 16.07 1.55 5.76
CA ALA A 282 15.72 0.59 6.81
C ALA A 282 15.77 1.24 8.21
N PRO A 283 14.89 0.88 9.15
CA PRO A 283 13.85 -0.16 9.06
C PRO A 283 12.50 0.35 8.54
N HIS A 284 12.45 1.56 7.98
CA HIS A 284 11.23 2.25 7.55
C HIS A 284 10.86 1.90 6.10
N LEU A 285 10.78 0.60 5.81
CA LEU A 285 10.49 0.04 4.48
C LEU A 285 9.17 -0.74 4.52
N THR A 286 8.64 -1.08 3.34
CA THR A 286 7.55 -2.04 3.20
C THR A 286 8.11 -3.42 2.86
N SER A 287 7.50 -4.47 3.37
CA SER A 287 7.92 -5.86 3.11
C SER A 287 7.37 -6.36 1.77
N SER A 288 7.65 -5.59 0.74
CA SER A 288 7.16 -5.83 -0.62
C SER A 288 8.10 -5.20 -1.64
N LYS A 289 8.13 -5.81 -2.83
CA LYS A 289 8.74 -5.21 -4.02
C LYS A 289 7.81 -4.13 -4.56
N THR A 290 8.30 -2.91 -4.70
CA THR A 290 7.51 -1.74 -5.09
C THR A 290 7.80 -1.24 -6.51
N GLY A 291 8.68 -1.91 -7.24
CA GLY A 291 9.02 -1.63 -8.62
C GLY A 291 8.46 -2.64 -9.61
N ILE A 292 9.15 -2.80 -10.75
CA ILE A 292 8.75 -3.69 -11.86
C ILE A 292 8.93 -5.18 -11.56
N HIS A 293 9.57 -5.56 -10.48
CA HIS A 293 9.95 -6.93 -10.14
C HIS A 293 8.77 -7.92 -10.20
N ASN A 294 7.73 -7.70 -9.39
CA ASN A 294 6.57 -8.60 -9.36
C ASN A 294 5.80 -8.60 -10.69
N THR A 295 5.74 -7.46 -11.37
CA THR A 295 5.14 -7.33 -12.70
C THR A 295 5.89 -8.18 -13.72
N ALA A 296 7.22 -8.13 -13.71
CA ALA A 296 8.06 -8.93 -14.61
C ALA A 296 7.84 -10.43 -14.38
N ILE A 297 7.84 -10.89 -13.12
CA ILE A 297 7.56 -12.30 -12.78
C ILE A 297 6.15 -12.71 -13.20
N PHE A 298 5.14 -11.87 -12.93
CA PHE A 298 3.75 -12.16 -13.33
C PHE A 298 3.63 -12.37 -14.83
N LEU A 299 4.25 -11.50 -15.62
CA LEU A 299 4.19 -11.53 -17.08
C LEU A 299 5.02 -12.69 -17.65
N ASP A 300 6.22 -12.90 -17.17
CA ASP A 300 7.12 -13.97 -17.65
C ASP A 300 6.52 -15.37 -17.47
N LYS A 301 5.90 -15.65 -16.31
CA LYS A 301 5.16 -16.92 -16.07
C LYS A 301 4.10 -17.19 -17.13
N ARG A 302 3.66 -16.17 -17.86
CA ARG A 302 2.59 -16.21 -18.87
C ARG A 302 3.12 -16.02 -20.32
N GLY A 303 4.44 -15.97 -20.47
CA GLY A 303 5.09 -15.72 -21.76
C GLY A 303 4.78 -14.34 -22.33
N LEU A 304 4.64 -13.35 -21.45
CA LEU A 304 4.40 -11.94 -21.76
C LEU A 304 5.57 -11.10 -21.25
N SER A 305 5.71 -9.88 -21.78
CA SER A 305 6.69 -8.88 -21.34
C SER A 305 6.00 -7.59 -20.90
N LEU A 306 6.69 -6.76 -20.13
CA LEU A 306 6.26 -5.43 -19.77
C LEU A 306 6.62 -4.46 -20.90
N ASP A 307 5.63 -3.79 -21.48
CA ASP A 307 5.85 -2.83 -22.57
C ASP A 307 6.32 -1.46 -22.05
N GLU A 308 5.78 -1.02 -20.91
CA GLU A 308 6.03 0.32 -20.39
C GLU A 308 5.97 0.36 -18.87
N ALA A 309 6.92 1.08 -18.25
CA ALA A 309 6.92 1.42 -16.83
C ALA A 309 6.84 2.94 -16.67
N ILE A 310 5.76 3.42 -16.03
CA ILE A 310 5.50 4.83 -15.74
C ILE A 310 5.79 5.09 -14.28
N TYR A 311 6.84 5.85 -14.00
CA TYR A 311 7.24 6.28 -12.67
C TYR A 311 6.63 7.63 -12.36
N VAL A 312 5.69 7.64 -11.42
CA VAL A 312 4.96 8.86 -11.05
C VAL A 312 5.72 9.60 -9.95
N THR A 313 5.84 10.92 -10.09
CA THR A 313 6.46 11.79 -9.09
C THR A 313 5.74 13.13 -9.03
N ARG A 314 5.91 13.86 -7.92
CA ARG A 314 5.56 15.29 -7.82
C ARG A 314 6.79 16.16 -8.15
N PRO A 315 6.65 17.47 -8.32
CA PRO A 315 7.78 18.40 -8.47
C PRO A 315 8.65 18.49 -7.21
N TYR A 316 8.21 17.91 -6.12
CA TYR A 316 8.84 17.82 -4.80
C TYR A 316 8.67 16.38 -4.27
N VAL A 317 9.27 16.09 -3.13
CA VAL A 317 9.16 14.77 -2.49
C VAL A 317 8.20 14.84 -1.31
N THR A 318 7.38 13.80 -1.15
CA THR A 318 6.52 13.62 0.03
C THR A 318 6.80 12.29 0.70
N ARG A 319 6.65 12.23 2.03
CA ARG A 319 6.76 11.00 2.79
C ARG A 319 5.78 10.97 3.97
N HIS A 320 5.05 9.88 4.10
CA HIS A 320 4.34 9.52 5.33
C HIS A 320 5.23 8.73 6.29
N GLY A 321 4.89 8.81 7.58
CA GLY A 321 5.53 8.01 8.61
C GLY A 321 6.94 8.47 8.98
N ASN A 322 7.55 7.68 9.86
CA ASN A 322 8.90 7.93 10.35
C ASN A 322 9.95 7.52 9.30
N GLY A 323 11.18 7.86 9.59
CA GLY A 323 12.33 7.55 8.75
C GLY A 323 12.94 8.78 8.08
N PRO A 324 14.15 8.63 7.53
CA PRO A 324 14.86 9.75 6.93
C PRO A 324 14.16 10.27 5.68
N LEU A 325 14.10 11.58 5.55
CA LEU A 325 13.63 12.28 4.36
C LEU A 325 14.70 13.32 3.99
N PRO A 326 15.58 13.01 3.05
CA PRO A 326 16.60 13.95 2.60
C PRO A 326 15.99 15.25 2.12
N CYS A 327 16.67 16.37 2.37
CA CYS A 327 16.23 17.72 2.02
C CYS A 327 14.83 18.08 2.56
N GLU A 328 14.46 17.51 3.71
CA GLU A 328 13.19 17.77 4.39
C GLU A 328 13.06 19.24 4.76
N MET A 329 11.85 19.79 4.56
CA MET A 329 11.56 21.19 4.86
C MET A 329 10.08 21.38 5.19
N ASP A 330 9.74 22.54 5.71
CA ASP A 330 8.34 22.90 5.90
C ASP A 330 7.66 23.14 4.54
N ARG A 331 6.40 22.71 4.40
CA ARG A 331 5.61 22.93 3.18
C ARG A 331 5.55 24.41 2.78
N SER A 332 5.50 25.32 3.75
CA SER A 332 5.46 26.77 3.51
C SER A 332 6.72 27.31 2.79
N GLU A 333 7.81 26.54 2.79
CA GLU A 333 9.05 26.87 2.08
C GLU A 333 9.05 26.38 0.62
N LEU A 334 7.98 25.70 0.18
CA LEU A 334 7.77 25.25 -1.20
C LEU A 334 6.73 26.16 -1.88
N PRO A 335 7.14 27.20 -2.65
CA PRO A 335 6.21 28.15 -3.23
C PRO A 335 5.20 27.48 -4.17
N GLY A 336 3.92 27.81 -4.02
CA GLY A 336 2.83 27.27 -4.83
C GLY A 336 2.28 25.91 -4.37
N VAL A 337 2.97 25.21 -3.48
CA VAL A 337 2.50 23.91 -2.98
C VAL A 337 1.36 24.09 -1.99
N GLY A 338 0.15 23.67 -2.41
CA GLY A 338 -1.06 23.73 -1.61
C GLY A 338 -1.09 22.75 -0.44
N GLU A 339 -2.13 22.84 0.39
CA GLU A 339 -2.39 21.86 1.44
C GLU A 339 -2.86 20.54 0.80
N ASP A 340 -2.25 19.43 1.21
CA ASP A 340 -2.70 18.11 0.76
C ASP A 340 -3.95 17.69 1.57
N LEU A 341 -5.12 17.85 0.96
CA LEU A 341 -6.40 17.49 1.57
C LEU A 341 -6.64 15.97 1.61
N THR A 342 -5.81 15.21 0.92
CA THR A 342 -5.91 13.75 0.81
C THR A 342 -5.26 13.04 1.98
N ASN A 343 -4.03 13.44 2.30
CA ASN A 343 -3.17 12.77 3.25
C ASN A 343 -3.31 13.39 4.64
N GLN A 344 -4.49 13.24 5.24
CA GLN A 344 -4.77 13.77 6.57
C GLN A 344 -3.93 13.06 7.64
N PRO A 345 -3.57 13.77 8.73
CA PRO A 345 -2.85 13.18 9.83
C PRO A 345 -3.55 11.95 10.40
N ASN A 346 -2.81 10.88 10.65
CA ASN A 346 -3.35 9.68 11.29
C ASN A 346 -2.47 9.25 12.48
N GLU A 347 -3.05 8.44 13.37
CA GLU A 347 -2.41 8.01 14.62
C GLU A 347 -1.12 7.19 14.39
N TRP A 348 -1.04 6.47 13.27
CA TRP A 348 0.04 5.52 12.98
C TRP A 348 1.21 6.14 12.24
N GLN A 349 0.93 7.00 11.25
CA GLN A 349 1.93 7.57 10.35
C GLN A 349 2.15 9.08 10.56
N GLY A 350 1.35 9.74 11.39
CA GLY A 350 1.45 11.17 11.63
C GLY A 350 1.00 12.02 10.43
N THR A 351 1.75 13.08 10.14
CA THR A 351 1.46 14.04 9.06
C THR A 351 2.31 13.75 7.83
N LEU A 352 1.82 14.18 6.66
CA LEU A 352 2.63 14.18 5.44
C LEU A 352 3.80 15.17 5.59
N ARG A 353 4.99 14.71 5.25
CA ARG A 353 6.26 15.47 5.30
C ARG A 353 6.68 15.82 3.89
N TYR A 354 7.40 16.92 3.73
CA TYR A 354 7.78 17.48 2.43
C TYR A 354 9.29 17.64 2.33
N ALA A 355 9.83 17.50 1.12
CA ALA A 355 11.23 17.69 0.82
C ALA A 355 11.42 18.17 -0.63
N LYS A 356 12.58 18.74 -0.91
CA LYS A 356 13.09 18.89 -2.27
C LYS A 356 13.72 17.60 -2.78
N HIS A 357 13.87 17.45 -4.08
CA HIS A 357 14.77 16.45 -4.66
C HIS A 357 16.22 16.79 -4.31
N GLU A 358 17.05 15.79 -4.01
CA GLU A 358 18.45 16.02 -3.62
C GLU A 358 19.27 16.59 -4.77
N SER A 359 19.32 15.90 -5.91
CA SER A 359 20.04 16.30 -7.11
C SER A 359 19.41 15.70 -8.37
N LEU A 360 19.83 16.17 -9.54
CA LEU A 360 19.36 15.60 -10.80
C LEU A 360 19.75 14.12 -10.97
N GLU A 361 20.93 13.75 -10.51
CA GLU A 361 21.37 12.34 -10.51
C GLU A 361 20.50 11.49 -9.57
N ALA A 362 20.29 11.94 -8.34
CA ALA A 362 19.44 11.27 -7.36
C ALA A 362 17.96 11.19 -7.82
N PHE A 363 17.52 12.10 -8.67
CA PHE A 363 16.19 12.09 -9.26
C PHE A 363 15.96 10.88 -10.18
N PHE A 364 16.95 10.51 -11.01
CA PHE A 364 16.84 9.39 -11.95
C PHE A 364 17.29 8.05 -11.34
N ALA A 365 18.14 8.06 -10.32
CA ALA A 365 18.74 6.86 -9.74
C ALA A 365 17.75 5.76 -9.33
N PRO A 366 16.61 6.04 -8.68
CA PRO A 366 15.64 4.99 -8.33
C PRO A 366 15.07 4.27 -9.56
N VAL A 367 14.79 4.99 -10.64
CA VAL A 367 14.25 4.45 -11.90
C VAL A 367 15.26 3.55 -12.58
N LEU A 368 16.53 3.98 -12.65
CA LEU A 368 17.60 3.20 -13.24
C LEU A 368 17.89 1.94 -12.43
N ARG A 369 17.88 2.05 -11.09
CA ARG A 369 18.02 0.90 -10.19
C ARG A 369 16.89 -0.12 -10.38
N ASP A 370 15.64 0.33 -10.48
CA ASP A 370 14.50 -0.55 -10.69
C ASP A 370 14.58 -1.25 -12.05
N ARG A 371 14.91 -0.53 -13.12
CA ARG A 371 15.22 -1.13 -14.43
C ARG A 371 16.26 -2.24 -14.31
N ASP A 372 17.37 -1.96 -13.64
CA ASP A 372 18.49 -2.91 -13.54
C ASP A 372 18.18 -4.10 -12.62
N SER A 373 17.18 -4.00 -11.74
CA SER A 373 16.70 -5.09 -10.89
C SER A 373 16.19 -6.28 -11.71
N VAL A 374 15.60 -6.03 -12.88
CA VAL A 374 15.11 -7.09 -13.78
C VAL A 374 16.26 -7.98 -14.30
N ASN A 375 17.44 -7.43 -14.48
CA ASN A 375 18.62 -8.21 -14.87
C ASN A 375 19.07 -9.19 -13.76
N CYS A 376 18.68 -8.94 -12.50
CA CYS A 376 18.93 -9.85 -11.39
C CYS A 376 18.00 -11.06 -11.42
N LEU A 377 16.75 -10.91 -11.89
CA LEU A 377 15.77 -12.00 -11.98
C LEU A 377 16.24 -13.13 -12.89
N GLU A 378 16.85 -12.79 -14.02
CA GLU A 378 17.45 -13.79 -14.92
C GLU A 378 18.53 -14.61 -14.22
N ARG A 379 19.42 -13.94 -13.45
CA ARG A 379 20.51 -14.61 -12.72
C ARG A 379 20.00 -15.49 -11.58
N MET A 380 18.85 -15.15 -11.00
CA MET A 380 18.19 -15.94 -9.96
C MET A 380 17.35 -17.09 -10.54
N GLY A 381 17.21 -17.17 -11.86
CA GLY A 381 16.39 -18.18 -12.53
C GLY A 381 14.89 -17.95 -12.42
N GLU A 382 14.48 -16.74 -12.01
CA GLU A 382 13.08 -16.38 -11.82
C GLU A 382 12.39 -15.99 -13.13
N THR A 383 13.15 -15.54 -14.14
CA THR A 383 12.66 -15.22 -15.48
C THR A 383 13.62 -15.68 -16.59
N LYS A 384 13.10 -15.80 -17.81
CA LYS A 384 13.88 -16.04 -19.03
C LYS A 384 14.15 -14.71 -19.72
N ARG A 385 15.07 -13.89 -19.21
CA ARG A 385 15.50 -12.61 -19.77
C ARG A 385 14.33 -11.73 -20.28
N PRO A 386 13.72 -10.92 -19.41
CA PRO A 386 12.65 -10.01 -19.82
C PRO A 386 13.22 -8.94 -20.75
N ASP A 387 12.48 -8.59 -21.80
CA ASP A 387 12.72 -7.37 -22.53
C ASP A 387 12.56 -6.17 -21.59
N LEU A 388 13.50 -5.23 -21.64
CA LEU A 388 13.40 -4.03 -20.83
C LEU A 388 12.23 -3.16 -21.32
N PRO A 389 11.34 -2.71 -20.42
CA PRO A 389 10.22 -1.85 -20.80
C PRO A 389 10.70 -0.47 -21.25
N LYS A 390 9.84 0.23 -21.99
CA LYS A 390 10.00 1.69 -22.15
C LYS A 390 9.84 2.34 -20.78
N LEU A 391 10.74 3.26 -20.44
CA LEU A 391 10.70 3.98 -19.18
C LEU A 391 10.12 5.38 -19.37
N ALA A 392 9.16 5.73 -18.53
CA ALA A 392 8.62 7.09 -18.50
C ALA A 392 8.57 7.60 -17.05
N ILE A 393 8.87 8.88 -16.84
CA ILE A 393 8.60 9.60 -15.59
C ILE A 393 7.44 10.56 -15.87
N LEU A 394 6.34 10.37 -15.12
CA LEU A 394 5.19 11.26 -15.14
C LEU A 394 5.27 12.21 -13.94
N VAL A 395 5.34 13.51 -14.19
CA VAL A 395 5.32 14.54 -13.14
C VAL A 395 3.90 15.06 -12.99
N THR A 396 3.28 14.75 -11.85
CA THR A 396 1.96 15.25 -11.44
C THR A 396 2.08 16.60 -10.76
N GLN A 397 0.98 17.36 -10.61
CA GLN A 397 0.91 18.63 -9.88
C GLN A 397 1.95 19.69 -10.32
N LEU A 398 2.43 19.60 -11.54
CA LEU A 398 3.46 20.52 -12.06
C LEU A 398 2.95 21.96 -12.23
N SER A 399 1.63 22.13 -12.37
CA SER A 399 0.97 23.45 -12.41
C SER A 399 1.14 24.23 -11.11
N GLU A 400 1.18 23.55 -9.95
CA GLU A 400 1.38 24.19 -8.63
C GLU A 400 2.71 24.94 -8.54
N THR A 401 3.74 24.45 -9.22
CA THR A 401 5.12 24.96 -9.14
C THR A 401 5.56 25.77 -10.37
N GLY A 402 4.60 26.14 -11.24
CA GLY A 402 4.93 26.91 -12.44
C GLY A 402 5.86 26.17 -13.41
N ASN A 403 5.68 24.87 -13.58
CA ASN A 403 6.49 23.98 -14.41
C ASN A 403 7.96 23.84 -13.96
N GLN A 404 8.24 23.98 -12.68
CA GLN A 404 9.58 23.76 -12.11
C GLN A 404 9.55 22.60 -11.12
N LEU A 405 10.64 21.83 -11.04
CA LEU A 405 10.88 20.88 -9.98
C LEU A 405 11.83 21.49 -8.94
N TYR A 406 11.59 21.20 -7.68
CA TYR A 406 12.36 21.73 -6.56
C TYR A 406 13.50 20.78 -6.19
N PHE A 407 14.73 21.27 -6.33
CA PHE A 407 15.95 20.58 -5.94
C PHE A 407 16.68 21.35 -4.84
N ASP A 408 17.56 20.68 -4.11
CA ASP A 408 18.32 21.30 -3.02
C ASP A 408 19.19 22.47 -3.55
N GLU A 409 19.82 22.29 -4.71
CA GLU A 409 20.67 23.26 -5.36
C GLU A 409 19.90 24.38 -6.10
N GLY A 410 18.57 24.31 -6.16
CA GLY A 410 17.70 25.30 -6.83
C GLY A 410 16.64 24.66 -7.72
N ASN A 411 15.70 25.48 -8.19
CA ASN A 411 14.60 25.00 -9.01
C ASN A 411 15.05 24.74 -10.45
N ILE A 412 14.64 23.61 -11.00
CA ILE A 412 14.98 23.19 -12.37
C ILE A 412 13.71 23.19 -13.23
N PRO A 413 13.69 23.90 -14.38
CA PRO A 413 12.58 23.83 -15.33
C PRO A 413 12.34 22.40 -15.83
N PHE A 414 11.07 22.03 -16.00
CA PHE A 414 10.70 20.68 -16.46
C PHE A 414 11.34 20.30 -17.80
N GLU A 415 11.52 21.26 -18.72
CA GLU A 415 12.16 21.05 -20.02
C GLU A 415 13.65 20.60 -19.89
N THR A 416 14.32 21.00 -18.82
CA THR A 416 15.68 20.54 -18.50
C THR A 416 15.66 19.08 -18.03
N ILE A 417 14.65 18.72 -17.20
CA ILE A 417 14.44 17.32 -16.78
C ILE A 417 14.14 16.41 -17.97
N GLN A 418 13.33 16.90 -18.94
CA GLN A 418 13.05 16.14 -20.17
C GLN A 418 14.32 15.81 -20.94
N LYS A 419 15.18 16.82 -21.17
CA LYS A 419 16.46 16.63 -21.90
C LYS A 419 17.38 15.64 -21.17
N ALA A 420 17.52 15.77 -19.86
CA ALA A 420 18.33 14.85 -19.07
C ALA A 420 17.77 13.43 -19.08
N GLY A 421 16.43 13.27 -19.06
CA GLY A 421 15.78 11.98 -19.21
C GLY A 421 16.04 11.33 -20.57
N GLU A 422 15.93 12.09 -21.66
CA GLU A 422 16.19 11.62 -23.03
C GLU A 422 17.61 11.05 -23.16
N GLU A 423 18.62 11.68 -22.56
CA GLU A 423 20.00 11.18 -22.53
C GLU A 423 20.14 9.81 -21.82
N LEU A 424 19.25 9.54 -20.88
CA LEU A 424 19.17 8.28 -20.11
C LEU A 424 18.21 7.24 -20.71
N GLY A 425 17.54 7.56 -21.82
CA GLY A 425 16.51 6.73 -22.44
C GLY A 425 15.20 6.70 -21.64
N ILE A 426 14.94 7.73 -20.85
CA ILE A 426 13.73 7.90 -20.01
C ILE A 426 12.91 9.06 -20.56
N SER A 427 11.65 8.76 -20.92
CA SER A 427 10.69 9.78 -21.38
C SER A 427 10.12 10.53 -20.18
N CYS A 428 10.33 11.85 -20.08
CA CYS A 428 9.68 12.64 -19.03
C CYS A 428 8.46 13.38 -19.60
N VAL A 429 7.30 13.17 -18.98
CA VAL A 429 6.01 13.71 -19.42
C VAL A 429 5.33 14.48 -18.31
N LYS A 430 4.59 15.52 -18.69
CA LYS A 430 3.71 16.26 -17.77
C LYS A 430 2.38 15.53 -17.68
N ASP A 431 1.78 15.56 -16.52
CA ASP A 431 0.37 15.25 -16.43
C ASP A 431 -0.45 16.36 -17.10
N ILE A 432 -1.21 15.99 -18.14
CA ILE A 432 -2.01 16.93 -18.94
C ILE A 432 -3.40 17.00 -18.32
N GLY A 433 -3.50 17.51 -17.10
CA GLY A 433 -4.81 17.69 -16.54
C GLY A 433 -4.82 17.88 -15.03
N GLY A 434 -4.61 19.09 -14.62
CA GLY A 434 -5.11 19.69 -13.42
C GLY A 434 -5.97 20.85 -13.83
#